data_7fbc41e60707ddf32872378c57ac494f
#
_entry.id   7fbc41e60707ddf32872378c57ac494f
#
_cell.length_a   1.000
_cell.length_b   1.000
_cell.length_c   1.000
_cell.angle_alpha   90.00
_cell.angle_beta   90.00
_cell.angle_gamma   90.00
#
_symmetry.space_group_name_H-M   'P 1'
#
loop_
_entity.id
_entity.type
_entity.pdbx_description
1 polymer ?
#
loop_
_entity_poly.entity_id
_entity_poly.type
_entity_poly.pdbx_seq_one_letter_code
_entity_poly.pdbx_strand_id
1 'polypeptide(L)'
;PDEARISSDKIYAMFLNFVESGDFVGADMAKKFLHMGFTRARRYANHRNGKKYATDGSVLPQEPDAMTCDKAISAVIFRERWKLARENPQYLKMKQAFKEAKQ
;
A
#
# COMPACT_ATOMS: atom_id res chain seq x y z
N PRO A 1 -8.84 -12.25 1.09
CA PRO A 1 -8.20 -11.86 -0.18
C PRO A 1 -9.13 -11.12 -1.13
N ASP A 2 -10.41 -11.49 -1.20
CA ASP A 2 -11.36 -10.83 -2.10
C ASP A 2 -11.60 -9.37 -1.71
N GLU A 3 -11.70 -9.08 -0.43
CA GLU A 3 -11.85 -7.72 0.07
C GLU A 3 -10.63 -6.86 -0.26
N ALA A 4 -9.43 -7.45 -0.13
CA ALA A 4 -8.19 -6.75 -0.47
C ALA A 4 -8.13 -6.45 -1.96
N ARG A 5 -8.59 -7.38 -2.80
CA ARG A 5 -8.63 -7.18 -4.25
C ARG A 5 -9.58 -6.05 -4.61
N ILE A 6 -10.79 -6.06 -4.05
CA ILE A 6 -11.79 -5.02 -4.30
C ILE A 6 -11.28 -3.66 -3.82
N SER A 7 -10.75 -3.58 -2.60
CA SER A 7 -10.25 -2.32 -2.03
C SER A 7 -9.06 -1.79 -2.81
N SER A 8 -8.09 -2.66 -3.15
CA SER A 8 -6.90 -2.24 -3.87
C SER A 8 -7.24 -1.78 -5.29
N ASP A 9 -8.15 -2.47 -5.97
CA ASP A 9 -8.59 -2.07 -7.31
C ASP A 9 -9.31 -0.72 -7.27
N LYS A 10 -10.13 -0.49 -6.26
CA LYS A 10 -10.84 0.78 -6.06
C LYS A 10 -9.86 1.94 -5.85
N ILE A 11 -8.90 1.75 -4.97
CA ILE A 11 -7.88 2.77 -4.67
C ILE A 11 -7.02 3.03 -5.91
N TYR A 12 -6.65 1.97 -6.63
CA TYR A 12 -5.85 2.10 -7.84
C TYR A 12 -6.62 2.84 -8.94
N ALA A 13 -7.91 2.59 -9.09
CA ALA A 13 -8.76 3.32 -10.03
C ALA A 13 -8.81 4.80 -9.66
N MET A 14 -8.92 5.12 -8.38
CA MET A 14 -8.84 6.52 -7.91
C MET A 14 -7.50 7.14 -8.25
N PHE A 15 -6.41 6.40 -8.06
CA PHE A 15 -5.07 6.86 -8.42
C PHE A 15 -5.00 7.23 -9.89
N LEU A 16 -5.49 6.35 -10.77
CA LEU A 16 -5.48 6.62 -12.21
C LEU A 16 -6.31 7.84 -12.59
N ASN A 17 -7.47 8.02 -11.94
CA ASN A 17 -8.31 9.19 -12.17
C ASN A 17 -7.61 10.47 -11.75
N PHE A 18 -6.91 10.48 -10.63
CA PHE A 18 -6.14 11.65 -10.20
C PHE A 18 -5.00 11.95 -11.16
N VAL A 19 -4.30 10.92 -11.64
CA VAL A 19 -3.24 11.09 -12.63
C VAL A 19 -3.80 11.70 -13.91
N GLU A 20 -4.93 11.18 -14.39
CA GLU A 20 -5.57 11.67 -15.63
C GLU A 20 -6.02 13.13 -15.50
N SER A 21 -6.52 13.51 -14.32
CA SER A 21 -6.98 14.89 -14.08
C SER A 21 -5.84 15.85 -13.73
N GLY A 22 -4.62 15.38 -13.63
CA GLY A 22 -3.46 16.20 -13.28
C GLY A 22 -3.35 16.54 -11.81
N ASP A 23 -4.05 15.82 -10.94
CA ASP A 23 -4.02 16.04 -9.48
C ASP A 23 -2.94 15.17 -8.84
N PHE A 24 -1.72 15.72 -8.73
CA PHE A 24 -0.61 14.99 -8.12
C PHE A 24 -0.86 14.68 -6.66
N VAL A 25 -1.41 15.63 -5.88
CA VAL A 25 -1.64 15.42 -4.44
C VAL A 25 -2.61 14.25 -4.23
N GLY A 26 -3.71 14.20 -4.99
CA GLY A 26 -4.66 13.10 -4.93
C GLY A 26 -4.02 11.77 -5.32
N ALA A 27 -3.25 11.77 -6.41
CA ALA A 27 -2.55 10.57 -6.87
C ALA A 27 -1.56 10.06 -5.82
N ASP A 28 -0.78 10.96 -5.23
CA ASP A 28 0.19 10.60 -4.20
C ASP A 28 -0.48 10.03 -2.96
N MET A 29 -1.62 10.61 -2.56
CA MET A 29 -2.40 10.09 -1.44
C MET A 29 -2.95 8.69 -1.72
N ALA A 30 -3.48 8.45 -2.92
CA ALA A 30 -3.98 7.13 -3.30
C ALA A 30 -2.84 6.10 -3.28
N LYS A 31 -1.66 6.47 -3.80
CA LYS A 31 -0.48 5.61 -3.74
C LYS A 31 -0.12 5.26 -2.30
N LYS A 32 -0.16 6.24 -1.40
CA LYS A 32 0.13 6.02 0.02
C LYS A 32 -0.87 5.07 0.67
N PHE A 33 -2.14 5.17 0.32
CA PHE A 33 -3.16 4.25 0.84
C PHE A 33 -2.90 2.81 0.39
N LEU A 34 -2.44 2.61 -0.84
CA LEU A 34 -2.05 1.27 -1.31
C LEU A 34 -0.87 0.72 -0.50
N HIS A 35 0.12 1.56 -0.23
CA HIS A 35 1.27 1.17 0.58
C HIS A 35 0.85 0.84 2.02
N MET A 36 -0.04 1.64 2.60
CA MET A 36 -0.57 1.40 3.94
C MET A 36 -1.34 0.07 4.00
N GLY A 37 -2.11 -0.25 2.96
CA GLY A 37 -2.80 -1.52 2.87
C GLY A 37 -1.83 -2.69 2.89
N PHE A 38 -0.72 -2.58 2.16
CA PHE A 38 0.34 -3.58 2.17
C PHE A 38 0.97 -3.73 3.55
N THR A 39 1.40 -2.63 4.17
CA THR A 39 2.10 -2.70 5.47
C THR A 39 1.18 -3.23 6.57
N ARG A 40 -0.09 -2.82 6.56
CA ARG A 40 -1.08 -3.29 7.54
C ARG A 40 -1.36 -4.79 7.38
N ALA A 41 -1.58 -5.24 6.14
CA ALA A 41 -1.83 -6.66 5.88
C ALA A 41 -0.59 -7.50 6.23
N ARG A 42 0.61 -7.01 5.93
CA ARG A 42 1.86 -7.70 6.28
C ARG A 42 2.00 -7.83 7.79
N ARG A 43 1.63 -6.79 8.54
CA ARG A 43 1.69 -6.82 10.01
C ARG A 43 0.75 -7.89 10.57
N TYR A 44 -0.49 -7.98 10.07
CA TYR A 44 -1.44 -8.99 10.53
C TYR A 44 -1.04 -10.40 10.09
N ALA A 45 -0.36 -10.55 8.97
CA ALA A 45 0.17 -11.84 8.54
C ALA A 45 1.31 -12.30 9.45
N ASN A 46 2.20 -11.38 9.84
CA ASN A 46 3.35 -11.70 10.68
C ASN A 46 2.98 -11.88 12.15
N HIS A 47 1.95 -11.15 12.62
CA HIS A 47 1.57 -11.12 14.04
C HIS A 47 0.04 -11.15 14.13
N ARG A 48 -0.50 -12.18 14.79
CA ARG A 48 -1.94 -12.46 14.85
C ARG A 48 -2.79 -11.25 15.24
N ASN A 49 -2.32 -10.45 16.21
CA ASN A 49 -3.05 -9.28 16.70
C ASN A 49 -2.68 -7.98 15.98
N GLY A 50 -1.88 -8.05 14.93
CA GLY A 50 -1.35 -6.87 14.28
C GLY A 50 -0.32 -6.12 15.11
N LYS A 51 0.11 -6.70 16.22
CA LYS A 51 1.08 -6.10 17.14
C LYS A 51 2.45 -6.74 16.96
N LYS A 52 3.45 -5.91 16.76
CA LYS A 52 4.83 -6.34 16.62
C LYS A 52 5.50 -6.55 17.97
N TYR A 53 5.04 -5.84 19.00
CA TYR A 53 5.66 -5.83 20.33
C TYR A 53 4.70 -6.33 21.40
N ALA A 54 5.25 -7.07 22.36
CA ALA A 54 4.53 -7.46 23.56
C ALA A 54 4.41 -6.26 24.52
N THR A 55 3.60 -6.42 25.59
CA THR A 55 3.42 -5.36 26.59
C THR A 55 4.71 -4.96 27.28
N ASP A 56 5.68 -5.85 27.35
CA ASP A 56 7.00 -5.57 27.97
C ASP A 56 8.00 -4.96 27.00
N GLY A 57 7.60 -4.69 25.75
CA GLY A 57 8.44 -4.08 24.73
C GLY A 57 9.22 -5.07 23.88
N SER A 58 9.19 -6.37 24.18
CA SER A 58 9.88 -7.37 23.36
C SER A 58 9.14 -7.61 22.05
N VAL A 59 9.89 -7.99 20.99
CA VAL A 59 9.32 -8.30 19.69
C VAL A 59 8.62 -9.65 19.75
N LEU A 60 7.33 -9.68 19.36
CA LEU A 60 6.57 -10.92 19.28
C LEU A 60 7.06 -11.78 18.11
N PRO A 61 7.04 -13.12 18.25
CA PRO A 61 7.43 -14.00 17.15
C PRO A 61 6.44 -13.89 15.99
N GLN A 62 6.95 -14.10 14.77
CA GLN A 62 6.09 -14.16 13.58
C GLN A 62 5.21 -15.41 13.64
N GLU A 63 4.00 -15.30 13.08
CA GLU A 63 3.13 -16.45 12.93
C GLU A 63 3.75 -17.48 11.98
N PRO A 64 3.57 -18.79 12.23
CA PRO A 64 4.15 -19.83 11.38
C PRO A 64 3.68 -19.76 9.93
N ASP A 65 2.47 -19.26 9.68
CA ASP A 65 1.88 -19.14 8.34
C ASP A 65 1.98 -17.73 7.77
N ALA A 66 2.96 -16.92 8.24
CA ALA A 66 3.11 -15.53 7.83
C ALA A 66 3.26 -15.32 6.32
N MET A 67 3.73 -16.34 5.60
CA MET A 67 3.93 -16.25 4.15
C MET A 67 2.78 -16.82 3.33
N THR A 68 1.85 -17.54 3.94
CA THR A 68 0.79 -18.27 3.23
C THR A 68 -0.63 -17.97 3.67
N CYS A 69 -0.82 -17.27 4.80
CA CYS A 69 -2.15 -16.96 5.31
C CYS A 69 -2.87 -15.93 4.43
N ASP A 70 -4.18 -15.78 4.64
CA ASP A 70 -5.01 -14.83 3.87
C ASP A 70 -4.49 -13.40 3.96
N LYS A 71 -3.95 -12.99 5.10
CA LYS A 71 -3.39 -11.65 5.25
C LYS A 71 -2.10 -11.49 4.45
N ALA A 72 -1.30 -12.54 4.30
CA ALA A 72 -0.12 -12.52 3.45
C ALA A 72 -0.53 -12.36 1.97
N ILE A 73 -1.57 -13.06 1.54
CA ILE A 73 -2.11 -12.95 0.18
C ILE A 73 -2.64 -11.53 -0.05
N SER A 74 -3.37 -10.97 0.93
CA SER A 74 -3.86 -9.59 0.87
C SER A 74 -2.70 -8.59 0.72
N ALA A 75 -1.61 -8.81 1.46
CA ALA A 75 -0.42 -7.96 1.39
C ALA A 75 0.17 -7.95 -0.03
N VAL A 76 0.27 -9.12 -0.67
CA VAL A 76 0.78 -9.22 -2.04
C VAL A 76 -0.11 -8.46 -3.01
N ILE A 77 -1.44 -8.56 -2.86
CA ILE A 77 -2.39 -7.87 -3.73
C ILE A 77 -2.18 -6.34 -3.63
N PHE A 78 -2.12 -5.79 -2.43
CA PHE A 78 -1.87 -4.36 -2.22
C PHE A 78 -0.50 -3.94 -2.74
N ARG A 79 0.52 -4.76 -2.51
CA ARG A 79 1.88 -4.47 -2.95
C ARG A 79 1.97 -4.37 -4.46
N GLU A 80 1.30 -5.26 -5.18
CA GLU A 80 1.30 -5.23 -6.65
C GLU A 80 0.68 -3.94 -7.19
N ARG A 81 -0.46 -3.52 -6.61
CA ARG A 81 -1.10 -2.27 -7.01
C ARG A 81 -0.26 -1.05 -6.65
N TRP A 82 0.35 -1.05 -5.47
CA TRP A 82 1.26 0.01 -5.05
C TRP A 82 2.45 0.14 -5.99
N LYS A 83 3.02 -0.99 -6.42
CA LYS A 83 4.14 -1.00 -7.36
C LYS A 83 3.74 -0.37 -8.70
N LEU A 84 2.58 -0.74 -9.22
CA LEU A 84 2.07 -0.15 -10.46
C LEU A 84 1.89 1.36 -10.33
N ALA A 85 1.35 1.82 -9.21
CA ALA A 85 1.15 3.25 -8.96
C ALA A 85 2.50 3.97 -8.87
N ARG A 86 3.43 3.41 -8.10
CA ARG A 86 4.76 4.01 -7.89
C ARG A 86 5.56 4.12 -9.19
N GLU A 87 5.40 3.18 -10.09
CA GLU A 87 6.16 3.10 -11.34
C GLU A 87 5.42 3.72 -12.52
N ASN A 88 4.22 4.26 -12.32
CA ASN A 88 3.41 4.87 -13.38
C ASN A 88 4.16 6.06 -14.00
N PRO A 89 4.41 6.07 -15.33
CA PRO A 89 5.21 7.13 -15.96
C PRO A 89 4.60 8.52 -15.81
N GLN A 90 3.28 8.65 -15.93
CA GLN A 90 2.59 9.93 -15.75
C GLN A 90 2.73 10.45 -14.33
N TYR A 91 2.55 9.55 -13.35
CA TYR A 91 2.74 9.91 -11.94
C TYR A 91 4.16 10.39 -11.69
N LEU A 92 5.17 9.72 -12.25
CA LEU A 92 6.57 10.11 -12.07
C LEU A 92 6.86 11.49 -12.68
N LYS A 93 6.28 11.80 -13.84
CA LYS A 93 6.39 13.13 -14.44
C LYS A 93 5.77 14.20 -13.56
N MET A 94 4.57 13.93 -13.03
CA MET A 94 3.87 14.85 -12.14
C MET A 94 4.67 15.08 -10.86
N LYS A 95 5.26 14.02 -10.32
CA LYS A 95 6.10 14.10 -9.11
C LYS A 95 7.30 15.00 -9.33
N GLN A 96 7.97 14.86 -10.48
CA GLN A 96 9.13 15.69 -10.81
C GLN A 96 8.72 17.15 -10.95
N ALA A 97 7.65 17.41 -11.69
CA ALA A 97 7.12 18.78 -11.88
C ALA A 97 6.73 19.41 -10.55
N PHE A 98 6.11 18.64 -9.66
CA PHE A 98 5.70 19.12 -8.33
C PHE A 98 6.92 19.51 -7.48
N LYS A 99 7.96 18.69 -7.51
CA LYS A 99 9.21 18.98 -6.79
C LYS A 99 9.89 20.23 -7.31
N GLU A 100 9.93 20.41 -8.63
CA GLU A 100 10.53 21.58 -9.26
C GLU A 100 9.76 22.85 -8.90
N ALA A 101 8.43 22.77 -8.85
CA ALA A 101 7.61 23.93 -8.51
C ALA A 101 7.80 24.39 -7.05
N LYS A 102 8.26 23.50 -6.17
CA LYS A 102 8.48 23.82 -4.76
C LYS A 102 9.86 24.41 -4.43
N GLN A 103 10.74 24.38 -5.38
CA GLN A 103 12.11 24.91 -5.18
C GLN A 103 12.16 26.41 -5.32
#